data_040d51279d730fac0e8e382e90febbc8
#
_entry.id   040d51279d730fac0e8e382e90febbc8
#
_cell.length_a   1.000
_cell.length_b   1.000
_cell.length_c   1.000
_cell.angle_alpha   90.00
_cell.angle_beta   90.00
_cell.angle_gamma   90.00
#
_symmetry.space_group_name_H-M   'P 1'
#
loop_
_entity.id
_entity.type
_entity.pdbx_description
1 polymer ?
#
loop_
_entity_poly.entity_id
_entity_poly.type
_entity_poly.pdbx_seq_one_letter_code
_entity_poly.pdbx_strand_id
1 'polypeptide(L)'
;SEMCIRDSSIKGVGTTITEIGKALGIDQKDIDKVIDHTKKEIDTATKRAQAMADGRRIAVLVIRGTNVAFIGGPGSGAPELVEALGGVDVSKDAGLTQNFTPMTPEALAKAAPDTVIVMSDGMKSAGGVDGVVSAPGVAQTPAGKNRSVVDILDSALFSFGPGEGAIIDALADALYGKSAEK
;
A
#
# COMPACT_ATOMS: atom_id res chain seq x y z
N SER A 1 1.82 10.13 -29.27
CA SER A 1 0.77 9.61 -28.39
C SER A 1 1.39 9.44 -27.01
N GLU A 2 1.34 10.51 -26.21
CA GLU A 2 1.73 10.45 -24.80
C GLU A 2 0.65 9.63 -24.10
N MET A 3 1.01 8.38 -23.78
CA MET A 3 0.25 7.58 -22.86
C MET A 3 0.43 8.23 -21.50
N CYS A 4 -0.63 8.90 -21.01
CA CYS A 4 -0.63 9.58 -19.72
C CYS A 4 -0.06 8.63 -18.67
N ILE A 5 1.10 8.97 -18.12
CA ILE A 5 1.61 8.38 -16.91
C ILE A 5 0.59 8.77 -15.85
N ARG A 6 -0.30 7.86 -15.50
CA ARG A 6 -1.18 8.03 -14.35
C ARG A 6 -0.27 8.26 -13.16
N ASP A 7 -0.46 9.39 -12.51
CA ASP A 7 0.18 9.66 -11.24
C ASP A 7 -0.43 8.69 -10.22
N SER A 8 0.18 7.51 -10.11
CA SER A 8 -0.25 6.42 -9.22
C SER A 8 0.13 6.80 -7.78
N SER A 9 -0.53 7.83 -7.25
CA SER A 9 -0.25 8.34 -5.91
C SER A 9 -1.54 8.88 -5.29
N ILE A 10 -1.56 8.91 -3.97
CA ILE A 10 -2.64 9.57 -3.20
C ILE A 10 -2.77 11.04 -3.62
N LYS A 11 -1.67 11.70 -3.96
CA LYS A 11 -1.66 13.09 -4.44
C LYS A 11 -2.29 13.25 -5.83
N GLY A 12 -2.22 12.22 -6.67
CA GLY A 12 -2.81 12.19 -8.02
C GLY A 12 -4.31 11.92 -8.07
N VAL A 13 -4.96 11.57 -6.96
CA VAL A 13 -6.39 11.20 -6.91
C VAL A 13 -7.29 12.27 -7.53
N GLY A 14 -7.03 13.56 -7.24
CA GLY A 14 -7.80 14.66 -7.82
C GLY A 14 -7.70 14.74 -9.34
N THR A 15 -6.52 14.49 -9.90
CA THR A 15 -6.28 14.45 -11.36
C THR A 15 -7.06 13.29 -11.99
N THR A 16 -6.97 12.10 -11.40
CA THR A 16 -7.70 10.91 -11.88
C THR A 16 -9.20 11.15 -11.90
N ILE A 17 -9.78 11.71 -10.83
CA ILE A 17 -11.21 12.05 -10.77
C ILE A 17 -11.58 13.07 -11.84
N THR A 18 -10.74 14.08 -12.05
CA THR A 18 -10.98 15.12 -13.08
C THR A 18 -10.99 14.52 -14.48
N GLU A 19 -10.01 13.70 -14.82
CA GLU A 19 -9.90 13.09 -16.16
C GLU A 19 -11.07 12.16 -16.45
N ILE A 20 -11.43 11.30 -15.50
CA ILE A 20 -12.56 10.39 -15.64
C ILE A 20 -13.88 11.19 -15.75
N GLY A 21 -14.09 12.18 -14.86
CA GLY A 21 -15.30 13.01 -14.87
C GLY A 21 -15.48 13.75 -16.19
N LYS A 22 -14.42 14.34 -16.74
CA LYS A 22 -14.44 14.98 -18.06
C LYS A 22 -14.74 14.00 -19.18
N ALA A 23 -14.14 12.83 -19.15
CA ALA A 23 -14.37 11.79 -20.16
C ALA A 23 -15.83 11.30 -20.18
N LEU A 24 -16.49 11.34 -19.01
CA LEU A 24 -17.90 10.98 -18.85
C LEU A 24 -18.86 12.16 -19.09
N GLY A 25 -18.36 13.36 -19.39
CA GLY A 25 -19.17 14.55 -19.59
C GLY A 25 -19.84 15.11 -18.33
N ILE A 26 -19.25 14.87 -17.16
CA ILE A 26 -19.75 15.35 -15.87
C ILE A 26 -19.38 16.83 -15.72
N ASP A 27 -20.31 17.63 -15.18
CA ASP A 27 -20.08 19.04 -14.93
C ASP A 27 -18.94 19.28 -13.95
N GLN A 28 -18.09 20.27 -14.24
CA GLN A 28 -16.90 20.58 -13.41
C GLN A 28 -17.27 20.79 -11.95
N LYS A 29 -18.40 21.41 -11.65
CA LYS A 29 -18.88 21.62 -10.27
C LYS A 29 -19.10 20.32 -9.50
N ASP A 30 -19.56 19.27 -10.16
CA ASP A 30 -19.79 17.98 -9.52
C ASP A 30 -18.49 17.19 -9.41
N ILE A 31 -17.58 17.32 -10.38
CA ILE A 31 -16.20 16.82 -10.27
C ILE A 31 -15.50 17.43 -9.06
N ASP A 32 -15.57 18.76 -8.89
CA ASP A 32 -14.94 19.46 -7.76
C ASP A 32 -15.50 19.00 -6.41
N LYS A 33 -16.80 18.77 -6.30
CA LYS A 33 -17.40 18.20 -5.07
C LYS A 33 -16.86 16.82 -4.72
N VAL A 34 -16.70 15.95 -5.72
CA VAL A 34 -16.15 14.60 -5.50
C VAL A 34 -14.70 14.70 -5.06
N ILE A 35 -13.91 15.58 -5.67
CA ILE A 35 -12.51 15.81 -5.30
C ILE A 35 -12.41 16.31 -3.86
N ASP A 36 -13.19 17.32 -3.48
CA ASP A 36 -13.15 17.90 -2.14
C ASP A 36 -13.58 16.87 -1.07
N HIS A 37 -14.62 16.08 -1.37
CA HIS A 37 -15.07 15.02 -0.50
C HIS A 37 -13.97 13.94 -0.31
N THR A 38 -13.41 13.44 -1.40
CA THR A 38 -12.36 12.44 -1.41
C THR A 38 -11.11 12.91 -0.64
N LYS A 39 -10.66 14.14 -0.89
CA LYS A 39 -9.52 14.72 -0.17
C LYS A 39 -9.77 14.78 1.33
N LYS A 40 -10.97 15.17 1.73
CA LYS A 40 -11.35 15.24 3.15
C LYS A 40 -11.37 13.85 3.81
N GLU A 41 -11.86 12.85 3.11
CA GLU A 41 -11.85 11.46 3.60
C GLU A 41 -10.42 10.94 3.76
N ILE A 42 -9.56 11.13 2.75
CA ILE A 42 -8.15 10.76 2.80
C ILE A 42 -7.44 11.47 3.97
N ASP A 43 -7.63 12.77 4.12
CA ASP A 43 -7.00 13.55 5.20
C ASP A 43 -7.46 13.08 6.59
N THR A 44 -8.75 12.78 6.74
CA THR A 44 -9.32 12.26 7.99
C THR A 44 -8.75 10.88 8.31
N ALA A 45 -8.74 9.97 7.35
CA ALA A 45 -8.21 8.61 7.50
C ALA A 45 -6.70 8.64 7.80
N THR A 46 -5.94 9.48 7.09
CA THR A 46 -4.50 9.66 7.31
C THR A 46 -4.21 10.15 8.72
N LYS A 47 -4.91 11.18 9.20
CA LYS A 47 -4.75 11.69 10.58
C LYS A 47 -5.06 10.62 11.62
N ARG A 48 -6.12 9.84 11.40
CA ARG A 48 -6.49 8.73 12.28
C ARG A 48 -5.39 7.65 12.28
N ALA A 49 -4.94 7.22 11.11
CA ALA A 49 -3.89 6.21 10.97
C ALA A 49 -2.59 6.66 11.66
N GLN A 50 -2.16 7.90 11.42
CA GLN A 50 -0.96 8.48 12.04
C GLN A 50 -1.07 8.61 13.56
N ALA A 51 -2.26 8.84 14.09
CA ALA A 51 -2.49 8.86 15.55
C ALA A 51 -2.41 7.46 16.19
N MET A 52 -2.63 6.40 15.41
CA MET A 52 -2.51 5.00 15.83
C MET A 52 -1.10 4.44 15.61
N ALA A 53 -0.32 5.08 14.75
CA ALA A 53 0.96 4.57 14.27
C ALA A 53 2.00 4.45 15.40
N ASP A 54 2.78 3.38 15.34
CA ASP A 54 3.86 3.06 16.28
C ASP A 54 5.26 3.16 15.64
N GLY A 55 5.34 3.70 14.42
CA GLY A 55 6.60 3.88 13.68
C GLY A 55 7.15 2.60 13.06
N ARG A 56 6.32 1.54 12.96
CA ARG A 56 6.76 0.27 12.36
C ARG A 56 7.24 0.41 10.92
N ARG A 57 8.19 -0.42 10.58
CA ARG A 57 8.77 -0.52 9.25
C ARG A 57 7.90 -1.41 8.37
N ILE A 58 7.44 -0.88 7.25
CA ILE A 58 6.47 -1.56 6.38
C ILE A 58 7.08 -1.78 4.99
N ALA A 59 6.94 -2.99 4.47
CA ALA A 59 7.20 -3.33 3.08
C ALA A 59 5.90 -3.67 2.36
N VAL A 60 5.68 -3.10 1.18
CA VAL A 60 4.59 -3.52 0.28
C VAL A 60 5.18 -4.48 -0.74
N LEU A 61 4.72 -5.74 -0.72
CA LEU A 61 5.31 -6.83 -1.49
C LEU A 61 4.33 -7.37 -2.54
N VAL A 62 4.84 -7.63 -3.73
CA VAL A 62 4.17 -8.43 -4.75
C VAL A 62 4.70 -9.86 -4.64
N ILE A 63 3.82 -10.79 -4.27
CA ILE A 63 4.15 -12.21 -4.12
C ILE A 63 3.57 -13.00 -5.29
N ARG A 64 4.32 -13.94 -5.79
CA ARG A 64 3.89 -14.90 -6.83
C ARG A 64 4.30 -16.31 -6.41
N GLY A 65 3.32 -17.15 -6.13
CA GLY A 65 3.55 -18.45 -5.52
C GLY A 65 4.26 -18.29 -4.17
N THR A 66 5.34 -19.00 -3.95
CA THR A 66 6.11 -19.00 -2.70
C THR A 66 7.27 -17.97 -2.69
N ASN A 67 7.35 -17.09 -3.69
CA ASN A 67 8.47 -16.15 -3.81
C ASN A 67 8.00 -14.70 -3.78
N VAL A 68 8.78 -13.84 -3.14
CA VAL A 68 8.66 -12.40 -3.28
C VAL A 68 9.19 -12.02 -4.66
N ALA A 69 8.31 -11.49 -5.51
CA ALA A 69 8.69 -11.09 -6.86
C ALA A 69 9.21 -9.66 -6.90
N PHE A 70 8.50 -8.74 -6.24
CA PHE A 70 8.85 -7.31 -6.24
C PHE A 70 8.51 -6.65 -4.92
N ILE A 71 9.19 -5.55 -4.64
CA ILE A 71 8.82 -4.57 -3.61
C ILE A 71 8.35 -3.29 -4.29
N GLY A 72 7.29 -2.69 -3.76
CA GLY A 72 6.82 -1.38 -4.19
C GLY A 72 7.79 -0.28 -3.76
N GLY A 73 8.27 0.50 -4.71
CA GLY A 73 9.17 1.62 -4.50
C GLY A 73 8.58 2.94 -4.99
N PRO A 74 9.41 4.00 -5.15
CA PRO A 74 8.96 5.31 -5.59
C PRO A 74 8.15 5.24 -6.89
N GLY A 75 7.00 5.92 -6.93
CA GLY A 75 6.11 5.94 -8.10
C GLY A 75 5.14 4.74 -8.21
N SER A 76 5.21 3.74 -7.31
CA SER A 76 4.20 2.67 -7.23
C SER A 76 2.96 3.06 -6.42
N GLY A 77 3.01 4.18 -5.68
CA GLY A 77 2.02 4.55 -4.67
C GLY A 77 2.23 3.89 -3.31
N ALA A 78 3.06 2.84 -3.22
CA ALA A 78 3.34 2.16 -1.97
C ALA A 78 3.98 3.06 -0.90
N PRO A 79 5.02 3.88 -1.21
CA PRO A 79 5.61 4.79 -0.24
C PRO A 79 4.61 5.81 0.32
N GLU A 80 3.75 6.37 -0.53
CA GLU A 80 2.72 7.34 -0.12
C GLU A 80 1.66 6.68 0.77
N LEU A 81 1.28 5.45 0.47
CA LEU A 81 0.35 4.68 1.30
C LEU A 81 0.96 4.39 2.68
N VAL A 82 2.21 3.95 2.74
CA VAL A 82 2.92 3.70 4.01
C VAL A 82 3.05 4.98 4.82
N GLU A 83 3.36 6.11 4.18
CA GLU A 83 3.42 7.43 4.84
C GLU A 83 2.04 7.86 5.38
N ALA A 84 0.97 7.67 4.61
CA ALA A 84 -0.39 7.95 5.05
C ALA A 84 -0.79 7.10 6.26
N LEU A 85 -0.30 5.87 6.33
CA LEU A 85 -0.47 4.97 7.47
C LEU A 85 0.43 5.32 8.68
N GLY A 86 1.32 6.30 8.55
CA GLY A 86 2.26 6.67 9.63
C GLY A 86 3.40 5.67 9.85
N GLY A 87 3.60 4.74 8.90
CA GLY A 87 4.70 3.78 8.92
C GLY A 87 5.99 4.32 8.30
N VAL A 88 7.06 3.55 8.44
CA VAL A 88 8.35 3.80 7.78
C VAL A 88 8.49 2.88 6.57
N ASP A 89 8.51 3.47 5.37
CA ASP A 89 8.69 2.71 4.14
C ASP A 89 10.13 2.21 3.99
N VAL A 90 10.29 0.87 3.95
CA VAL A 90 11.62 0.25 3.83
C VAL A 90 12.23 0.36 2.44
N SER A 91 11.45 0.71 1.41
CA SER A 91 11.96 0.86 0.05
C SER A 91 12.96 2.02 -0.06
N LYS A 92 12.78 3.07 0.74
CA LYS A 92 13.70 4.22 0.83
C LYS A 92 15.07 3.81 1.35
N ASP A 93 15.10 3.01 2.42
CA ASP A 93 16.34 2.53 3.03
C ASP A 93 17.08 1.54 2.12
N ALA A 94 16.37 0.81 1.29
CA ALA A 94 16.93 -0.09 0.28
C ALA A 94 17.50 0.63 -0.95
N GLY A 95 17.36 1.97 -1.03
CA GLY A 95 17.86 2.78 -2.14
C GLY A 95 17.13 2.52 -3.46
N LEU A 96 15.87 2.09 -3.41
CA LEU A 96 15.08 1.79 -4.60
C LEU A 96 14.69 3.07 -5.33
N THR A 97 14.77 3.04 -6.66
CA THR A 97 14.47 4.19 -7.53
C THR A 97 13.36 3.90 -8.54
N GLN A 98 12.88 2.65 -8.62
CA GLN A 98 11.87 2.22 -9.57
C GLN A 98 10.56 1.90 -8.86
N ASN A 99 9.44 1.99 -9.59
CA ASN A 99 8.11 1.71 -9.07
C ASN A 99 7.99 0.32 -8.45
N PHE A 100 8.51 -0.69 -9.13
CA PHE A 100 8.60 -2.06 -8.66
C PHE A 100 10.00 -2.59 -8.93
N THR A 101 10.67 -3.03 -7.89
CA THR A 101 12.04 -3.54 -7.99
C THR A 101 12.03 -5.01 -7.59
N PRO A 102 12.65 -5.90 -8.39
CA PRO A 102 12.91 -7.27 -7.96
C PRO A 102 13.70 -7.25 -6.63
N MET A 103 13.22 -8.00 -5.65
CA MET A 103 13.83 -8.02 -4.33
C MET A 103 14.48 -9.38 -4.08
N THR A 104 15.77 -9.36 -3.75
CA THR A 104 16.44 -10.59 -3.31
C THR A 104 16.10 -10.88 -1.84
N PRO A 105 16.10 -12.16 -1.43
CA PRO A 105 15.86 -12.52 -0.04
C PRO A 105 16.77 -11.81 0.96
N GLU A 106 18.04 -11.63 0.61
CA GLU A 106 19.04 -10.97 1.45
C GLU A 106 18.75 -9.48 1.61
N ALA A 107 18.34 -8.81 0.53
CA ALA A 107 17.99 -7.39 0.56
C ALA A 107 16.75 -7.15 1.43
N LEU A 108 15.73 -8.01 1.32
CA LEU A 108 14.53 -7.93 2.14
C LEU A 108 14.84 -8.21 3.62
N ALA A 109 15.66 -9.22 3.91
CA ALA A 109 16.09 -9.52 5.26
C ALA A 109 16.86 -8.35 5.88
N LYS A 110 17.73 -7.67 5.10
CA LYS A 110 18.48 -6.48 5.52
C LYS A 110 17.55 -5.27 5.74
N ALA A 111 16.53 -5.10 4.90
CA ALA A 111 15.52 -4.05 5.06
C ALA A 111 14.69 -4.22 6.34
N ALA A 112 14.60 -5.45 6.86
CA ALA A 112 14.02 -5.82 8.15
C ALA A 112 12.65 -5.17 8.41
N PRO A 113 11.62 -5.37 7.56
CA PRO A 113 10.29 -4.86 7.83
C PRO A 113 9.69 -5.52 9.08
N ASP A 114 8.95 -4.72 9.86
CA ASP A 114 8.16 -5.19 11.01
C ASP A 114 6.83 -5.78 10.57
N THR A 115 6.31 -5.30 9.44
CA THR A 115 5.07 -5.77 8.82
C THR A 115 5.22 -5.78 7.31
N VAL A 116 4.60 -6.74 6.66
CA VAL A 116 4.46 -6.77 5.20
C VAL A 116 3.00 -6.60 4.80
N ILE A 117 2.76 -5.72 3.83
CA ILE A 117 1.48 -5.59 3.14
C ILE A 117 1.60 -6.34 1.83
N VAL A 118 0.67 -7.24 1.55
CA VAL A 118 0.64 -8.07 0.34
C VAL A 118 -0.70 -7.96 -0.35
N MET A 119 -0.74 -8.17 -1.65
CA MET A 119 -2.01 -8.27 -2.38
C MET A 119 -2.73 -9.58 -2.05
N SER A 120 -4.05 -9.56 -1.93
CA SER A 120 -4.86 -10.72 -1.54
C SER A 120 -4.66 -11.93 -2.46
N ASP A 121 -4.54 -11.72 -3.77
CA ASP A 121 -4.27 -12.82 -4.70
C ASP A 121 -2.84 -13.36 -4.56
N GLY A 122 -1.87 -12.48 -4.25
CA GLY A 122 -0.52 -12.89 -3.89
C GLY A 122 -0.50 -13.74 -2.63
N MET A 123 -1.22 -13.33 -1.60
CA MET A 123 -1.35 -14.11 -0.36
C MET A 123 -1.98 -15.49 -0.63
N LYS A 124 -3.07 -15.56 -1.38
CA LYS A 124 -3.70 -16.83 -1.77
C LYS A 124 -2.74 -17.73 -2.54
N SER A 125 -1.99 -17.17 -3.50
CA SER A 125 -1.03 -17.92 -4.31
C SER A 125 0.12 -18.50 -3.49
N ALA A 126 0.50 -17.82 -2.39
CA ALA A 126 1.51 -18.28 -1.45
C ALA A 126 1.02 -19.38 -0.51
N GLY A 127 -0.28 -19.63 -0.41
CA GLY A 127 -0.87 -20.55 0.56
C GLY A 127 -1.27 -19.87 1.87
N GLY A 128 -1.64 -18.59 1.82
CA GLY A 128 -2.06 -17.79 2.96
C GLY A 128 -0.90 -17.20 3.75
N VAL A 129 -1.18 -16.77 4.97
CA VAL A 129 -0.18 -16.16 5.87
C VAL A 129 1.02 -17.07 6.08
N ASP A 130 0.80 -18.38 6.26
CA ASP A 130 1.88 -19.36 6.45
C ASP A 130 2.88 -19.37 5.28
N GLY A 131 2.38 -19.33 4.07
CA GLY A 131 3.21 -19.26 2.87
C GLY A 131 3.97 -17.95 2.77
N VAL A 132 3.32 -16.83 3.07
CA VAL A 132 3.97 -15.50 3.06
C VAL A 132 5.11 -15.43 4.07
N VAL A 133 4.87 -15.83 5.32
CA VAL A 133 5.90 -15.74 6.38
C VAL A 133 7.04 -16.73 6.18
N SER A 134 6.80 -17.81 5.43
CA SER A 134 7.82 -18.81 5.08
C SER A 134 8.60 -18.43 3.82
N ALA A 135 8.16 -17.41 3.08
CA ALA A 135 8.82 -17.02 1.85
C ALA A 135 10.28 -16.58 2.10
N PRO A 136 11.21 -16.94 1.20
CA PRO A 136 12.60 -16.52 1.29
C PRO A 136 12.73 -15.00 1.44
N GLY A 137 13.51 -14.55 2.41
CA GLY A 137 13.67 -13.14 2.76
C GLY A 137 12.66 -12.67 3.80
N VAL A 138 11.38 -13.04 3.71
CA VAL A 138 10.36 -12.68 4.71
C VAL A 138 10.60 -13.43 6.02
N ALA A 139 10.89 -14.71 5.97
CA ALA A 139 11.11 -15.56 7.15
C ALA A 139 12.19 -15.03 8.10
N GLN A 140 13.19 -14.31 7.58
CA GLN A 140 14.29 -13.75 8.35
C GLN A 140 13.95 -12.39 8.99
N THR A 141 12.90 -11.72 8.53
CA THR A 141 12.48 -10.40 9.02
C THR A 141 11.69 -10.47 10.32
N PRO A 142 11.56 -9.36 11.06
CA PRO A 142 10.60 -9.25 12.16
C PRO A 142 9.16 -9.59 11.72
N ALA A 143 8.75 -9.14 10.53
CA ALA A 143 7.43 -9.45 9.97
C ALA A 143 7.17 -10.95 9.86
N GLY A 144 8.13 -11.72 9.34
CA GLY A 144 8.02 -13.17 9.23
C GLY A 144 7.95 -13.86 10.60
N LYS A 145 8.83 -13.47 11.51
CA LYS A 145 8.90 -14.03 12.87
C LYS A 145 7.65 -13.77 13.70
N ASN A 146 7.09 -12.58 13.58
CA ASN A 146 5.89 -12.15 14.32
C ASN A 146 4.58 -12.44 13.56
N ARG A 147 4.66 -13.04 12.36
CA ARG A 147 3.51 -13.29 11.48
C ARG A 147 2.72 -12.02 11.15
N SER A 148 3.42 -10.89 11.09
CA SER A 148 2.82 -9.58 10.84
C SER A 148 2.63 -9.35 9.34
N VAL A 149 1.53 -9.87 8.83
CA VAL A 149 1.14 -9.80 7.43
C VAL A 149 -0.25 -9.21 7.34
N VAL A 150 -0.42 -8.19 6.51
CA VAL A 150 -1.72 -7.59 6.18
C VAL A 150 -1.95 -7.75 4.70
N ASP A 151 -3.14 -8.17 4.30
CA ASP A 151 -3.51 -8.22 2.90
C ASP A 151 -4.39 -7.04 2.50
N ILE A 152 -4.25 -6.65 1.24
CA ILE A 152 -5.04 -5.62 0.60
C ILE A 152 -5.59 -6.16 -0.71
N LEU A 153 -6.82 -5.82 -1.05
CA LEU A 153 -7.39 -6.18 -2.35
C LEU A 153 -6.52 -5.61 -3.48
N ASP A 154 -6.22 -6.44 -4.47
CA ASP A 154 -5.38 -6.05 -5.61
C ASP A 154 -5.88 -4.78 -6.31
N SER A 155 -7.22 -4.66 -6.47
CA SER A 155 -7.84 -3.46 -7.03
C SER A 155 -7.71 -2.23 -6.14
N ALA A 156 -7.58 -2.41 -4.84
CA ALA A 156 -7.50 -1.29 -3.89
C ALA A 156 -6.11 -0.64 -3.91
N LEU A 157 -5.04 -1.45 -3.96
CA LEU A 157 -3.66 -0.95 -3.94
C LEU A 157 -3.34 0.02 -5.11
N PHE A 158 -4.05 -0.12 -6.23
CA PHE A 158 -3.80 0.64 -7.46
C PHE A 158 -4.98 1.53 -7.88
N SER A 159 -6.01 1.67 -7.06
CA SER A 159 -7.21 2.39 -7.46
C SER A 159 -7.01 3.90 -7.47
N PHE A 160 -6.32 4.45 -6.50
CA PHE A 160 -6.08 5.89 -6.30
C PHE A 160 -7.31 6.74 -6.70
N GLY A 161 -8.47 6.38 -6.13
CA GLY A 161 -9.76 6.93 -6.47
C GLY A 161 -10.57 7.39 -5.26
N PRO A 162 -11.88 7.63 -5.42
CA PRO A 162 -12.74 8.12 -4.35
C PRO A 162 -12.80 7.24 -3.08
N GLY A 163 -12.43 5.95 -3.18
CA GLY A 163 -12.42 5.04 -2.04
C GLY A 163 -11.13 5.00 -1.22
N GLU A 164 -10.14 5.82 -1.54
CA GLU A 164 -8.80 5.75 -0.94
C GLU A 164 -8.81 5.98 0.58
N GLY A 165 -9.66 6.87 1.09
CA GLY A 165 -9.81 7.10 2.52
C GLY A 165 -10.25 5.84 3.28
N ALA A 166 -11.22 5.10 2.74
CA ALA A 166 -11.69 3.84 3.34
C ALA A 166 -10.60 2.75 3.32
N ILE A 167 -9.75 2.73 2.30
CA ILE A 167 -8.61 1.81 2.22
C ILE A 167 -7.59 2.12 3.31
N ILE A 168 -7.23 3.39 3.50
CA ILE A 168 -6.32 3.83 4.56
C ILE A 168 -6.87 3.45 5.93
N ASP A 169 -8.16 3.69 6.19
CA ASP A 169 -8.81 3.33 7.45
C ASP A 169 -8.77 1.82 7.71
N ALA A 170 -9.13 1.00 6.73
CA ALA A 170 -9.13 -0.45 6.86
C ALA A 170 -7.72 -0.99 7.12
N LEU A 171 -6.71 -0.46 6.42
CA LEU A 171 -5.31 -0.83 6.65
C LEU A 171 -4.80 -0.39 8.01
N ALA A 172 -5.18 0.81 8.48
CA ALA A 172 -4.81 1.29 9.80
C ALA A 172 -5.39 0.38 10.91
N ASP A 173 -6.64 -0.04 10.76
CA ASP A 173 -7.25 -1.00 11.68
C ASP A 173 -6.56 -2.37 11.64
N ALA A 174 -6.19 -2.87 10.47
CA ALA A 174 -5.46 -4.13 10.33
C ALA A 174 -4.03 -4.06 10.89
N LEU A 175 -3.36 -2.92 10.75
CA LEU A 175 -1.98 -2.72 11.22
C LEU A 175 -1.90 -2.44 12.71
N TYR A 176 -2.76 -1.57 13.23
CA TYR A 176 -2.66 -0.97 14.57
C TYR A 176 -3.85 -1.28 15.46
N GLY A 177 -4.95 -1.77 14.90
CA GLY A 177 -6.10 -2.20 15.68
C GLY A 177 -5.67 -3.30 16.66
N LYS A 178 -6.16 -3.27 17.89
CA LYS A 178 -5.96 -4.38 18.82
C LYS A 178 -6.54 -5.61 18.13
N SER A 179 -5.73 -6.64 17.93
CA SER A 179 -6.21 -7.95 17.51
C SER A 179 -7.42 -8.28 18.37
N ALA A 180 -8.58 -8.45 17.76
CA ALA A 180 -9.71 -9.02 18.46
C ALA A 180 -9.19 -10.28 19.16
N GLU A 181 -9.27 -10.31 20.46
CA GLU A 181 -8.83 -11.43 21.30
C GLU A 181 -9.29 -12.74 20.70
N LYS A 182 -8.36 -13.69 20.68
CA LYS A 182 -8.57 -15.07 20.26
C LYS A 182 -9.71 -15.74 21.03
#